data_7ea56875bd82df8be86edf2fe778ee44
#
_entry.id   7ea56875bd82df8be86edf2fe778ee44
#
_cell.length_a   1.000
_cell.length_b   1.000
_cell.length_c   1.000
_cell.angle_alpha   90.00
_cell.angle_beta   90.00
_cell.angle_gamma   90.00
#
_symmetry.space_group_name_H-M   'P 1'
#
loop_
_entity.id
_entity.type
_entity.pdbx_description
1 polymer ?
#
loop_
_entity_poly.entity_id
_entity_poly.type
_entity_poly.pdbx_seq_one_letter_code
_entity_poly.pdbx_strand_id
1 'polypeptide(L)'
;MASPSDSNGSDSPVDPSIVPPGTAVLPASPEEILEILLGHGLIDQDEAKQLKAPLNEKQTTDASRLIRTVVKLEGITKNQARRVFRDLASLREQKIPGYILLDKLGKGAGGTVYKAKQISMNREVAIKLLHGRLARNPDYLQRFVKEAHVAARCSHNNIVQAIDVGSAGGHHYFVMELIKGQTIADMLQGPKKIFGEKEATEIILQIAQALDHAARRGLVHRDIKPSNIMLTSEGVAKLADLGLAREATDQEAIERERGLTIGTPYYIAPEQIRGKDDVDTRADIYSLGATFYHMVTGQPPFQGANVHEVLEKHLKEALVPPDHLNPKLSSGVGEVIEIMMAKNPKARYQKPEDLIIDLECLLNNEPPKLARQRIKAADLDSLAEGESYSEHGEGPPEMPGWVIPTLAGLGGALILSLLANLLLALKGRG
;
A
#
# COMPACT_ATOMS: atom_id res chain seq x y z
N MET A 1 30.60 -60.27 -38.07
CA MET A 1 29.25 -59.84 -37.79
C MET A 1 29.23 -59.41 -36.33
N ALA A 2 29.38 -58.12 -36.10
CA ALA A 2 29.33 -57.52 -34.76
C ALA A 2 28.03 -56.71 -34.71
N SER A 3 27.19 -56.98 -33.73
CA SER A 3 25.91 -56.28 -33.44
C SER A 3 26.22 -54.92 -32.82
N PRO A 4 25.46 -53.88 -33.11
CA PRO A 4 25.63 -52.58 -32.46
C PRO A 4 25.05 -52.63 -31.04
N SER A 5 25.81 -52.14 -30.06
CA SER A 5 25.40 -51.95 -28.69
C SER A 5 24.44 -50.78 -28.57
N ASP A 6 23.21 -51.03 -28.17
CA ASP A 6 22.22 -50.05 -27.75
C ASP A 6 22.72 -49.29 -26.52
N SER A 7 23.03 -48.02 -26.69
CA SER A 7 23.27 -47.10 -25.59
C SER A 7 21.93 -46.56 -25.08
N ASN A 8 21.22 -47.34 -24.27
CA ASN A 8 20.10 -46.89 -23.48
C ASN A 8 20.60 -45.91 -22.42
N GLY A 9 20.36 -44.64 -22.62
CA GLY A 9 20.54 -43.60 -21.59
C GLY A 9 19.69 -43.96 -20.36
N SER A 10 20.36 -44.38 -19.30
CA SER A 10 19.74 -44.74 -18.02
C SER A 10 18.92 -43.58 -17.47
N ASP A 11 17.60 -43.71 -17.57
CA ASP A 11 16.64 -42.93 -16.80
C ASP A 11 16.85 -43.25 -15.30
N SER A 12 17.73 -42.48 -14.65
CA SER A 12 17.90 -42.59 -13.20
C SER A 12 16.58 -42.25 -12.51
N PRO A 13 16.12 -43.07 -11.56
CA PRO A 13 14.84 -42.82 -10.88
C PRO A 13 14.79 -41.44 -10.25
N VAL A 14 13.61 -40.82 -10.30
CA VAL A 14 13.33 -39.48 -9.73
C VAL A 14 13.80 -39.46 -8.27
N ASP A 15 14.71 -38.55 -7.93
CA ASP A 15 15.19 -38.40 -6.54
C ASP A 15 13.98 -38.02 -5.64
N PRO A 16 13.52 -38.92 -4.77
CA PRO A 16 12.34 -38.68 -3.92
C PRO A 16 12.59 -37.56 -2.89
N SER A 17 13.84 -37.13 -2.73
CA SER A 17 14.19 -36.02 -1.87
C SER A 17 13.87 -34.64 -2.48
N ILE A 18 13.60 -34.56 -3.79
CA ILE A 18 13.25 -33.32 -4.51
C ILE A 18 11.79 -33.35 -4.96
N VAL A 19 11.35 -34.50 -5.50
CA VAL A 19 10.00 -34.72 -6.04
C VAL A 19 9.33 -35.82 -5.26
N PRO A 20 8.16 -35.61 -4.64
CA PRO A 20 7.45 -36.64 -3.91
C PRO A 20 7.09 -37.83 -4.83
N PRO A 21 7.16 -39.09 -4.32
CA PRO A 21 6.78 -40.25 -5.10
C PRO A 21 5.30 -40.20 -5.50
N GLY A 22 4.99 -40.56 -6.74
CA GLY A 22 3.63 -40.56 -7.28
C GLY A 22 3.18 -39.21 -7.85
N THR A 23 4.07 -38.20 -7.93
CA THR A 23 3.75 -36.90 -8.54
C THR A 23 3.79 -37.01 -10.06
N ALA A 24 2.76 -36.50 -10.74
CA ALA A 24 2.71 -36.45 -12.20
C ALA A 24 3.85 -35.58 -12.76
N VAL A 25 4.29 -35.90 -13.99
CA VAL A 25 5.26 -35.06 -14.72
C VAL A 25 4.64 -33.68 -14.92
N LEU A 26 5.30 -32.66 -14.38
CA LEU A 26 4.88 -31.26 -14.52
C LEU A 26 5.65 -30.63 -15.67
N PRO A 27 4.98 -30.21 -16.77
CA PRO A 27 5.64 -29.50 -17.83
C PRO A 27 6.04 -28.09 -17.37
N ALA A 28 7.26 -27.67 -17.64
CA ALA A 28 7.73 -26.29 -17.43
C ALA A 28 8.87 -25.95 -18.40
N SER A 29 8.95 -24.68 -18.79
CA SER A 29 10.09 -24.19 -19.58
C SER A 29 11.25 -23.76 -18.70
N PRO A 30 12.49 -23.71 -19.22
CA PRO A 30 13.63 -23.14 -18.51
C PRO A 30 13.38 -21.71 -18.03
N GLU A 31 12.75 -20.88 -18.84
CA GLU A 31 12.39 -19.50 -18.53
C GLU A 31 11.42 -19.43 -17.36
N GLU A 32 10.39 -20.27 -17.35
CA GLU A 32 9.39 -20.33 -16.28
C GLU A 32 10.04 -20.72 -14.93
N ILE A 33 10.97 -21.68 -14.95
CA ILE A 33 11.72 -22.06 -13.73
C ILE A 33 12.60 -20.92 -13.23
N LEU A 34 13.30 -20.21 -14.12
CA LEU A 34 14.16 -19.09 -13.75
C LEU A 34 13.34 -17.91 -13.19
N GLU A 35 12.19 -17.60 -13.79
CA GLU A 35 11.29 -16.55 -13.27
C GLU A 35 10.78 -16.87 -11.86
N ILE A 36 10.41 -18.12 -11.59
CA ILE A 36 9.97 -18.56 -10.27
C ILE A 36 11.11 -18.44 -9.24
N LEU A 37 12.32 -18.85 -9.60
CA LEU A 37 13.47 -18.75 -8.72
C LEU A 37 13.84 -17.31 -8.39
N LEU A 38 13.79 -16.41 -9.38
CA LEU A 38 13.95 -14.95 -9.21
C LEU A 38 12.85 -14.36 -8.32
N GLY A 39 11.59 -14.72 -8.59
CA GLY A 39 10.42 -14.23 -7.83
C GLY A 39 10.45 -14.66 -6.35
N HIS A 40 11.06 -15.80 -6.04
CA HIS A 40 11.29 -16.25 -4.66
C HIS A 40 12.57 -15.68 -4.03
N GLY A 41 13.36 -14.89 -4.78
CA GLY A 41 14.67 -14.38 -4.32
C GLY A 41 15.66 -15.49 -4.01
N LEU A 42 15.55 -16.64 -4.69
CA LEU A 42 16.45 -17.80 -4.51
C LEU A 42 17.71 -17.68 -5.36
N ILE A 43 17.63 -16.92 -6.44
CA ILE A 43 18.75 -16.56 -7.33
C ILE A 43 18.63 -15.09 -7.68
N ASP A 44 19.73 -14.47 -8.07
CA ASP A 44 19.75 -13.11 -8.61
C ASP A 44 19.73 -13.09 -10.16
N GLN A 45 19.71 -11.88 -10.75
CA GLN A 45 19.66 -11.69 -12.21
C GLN A 45 20.88 -12.27 -12.95
N ASP A 46 22.04 -12.26 -12.32
CA ASP A 46 23.28 -12.73 -12.95
C ASP A 46 23.39 -14.24 -12.84
N GLU A 47 22.98 -14.83 -11.72
CA GLU A 47 22.81 -16.28 -11.55
C GLU A 47 21.77 -16.85 -12.53
N ALA A 48 20.64 -16.14 -12.73
CA ALA A 48 19.64 -16.54 -13.72
C ALA A 48 20.21 -16.58 -15.16
N LYS A 49 21.04 -15.60 -15.53
CA LYS A 49 21.74 -15.61 -16.84
C LYS A 49 22.69 -16.79 -16.98
N GLN A 50 23.44 -17.13 -15.91
CA GLN A 50 24.36 -18.27 -15.92
C GLN A 50 23.63 -19.60 -16.02
N LEU A 51 22.48 -19.74 -15.39
CA LEU A 51 21.67 -20.97 -15.42
C LEU A 51 20.89 -21.15 -16.74
N LYS A 52 20.64 -20.08 -17.50
CA LYS A 52 19.83 -20.13 -18.71
C LYS A 52 20.39 -21.07 -19.78
N ALA A 53 21.68 -21.01 -20.08
CA ALA A 53 22.31 -21.85 -21.10
C ALA A 53 22.29 -23.35 -20.71
N PRO A 54 22.73 -23.76 -19.51
CA PRO A 54 22.65 -25.16 -19.07
C PRO A 54 21.24 -25.74 -19.04
N LEU A 55 20.22 -24.91 -18.74
CA LEU A 55 18.82 -25.35 -18.73
C LEU A 55 18.26 -25.55 -20.14
N ASN A 56 18.60 -24.67 -21.08
CA ASN A 56 18.19 -24.79 -22.47
C ASN A 56 18.85 -25.98 -23.19
N GLU A 57 20.10 -26.33 -22.87
CA GLU A 57 20.78 -27.49 -23.42
C GLU A 57 20.11 -28.82 -23.09
N LYS A 58 19.35 -28.90 -22.01
CA LYS A 58 18.67 -30.15 -21.60
C LYS A 58 17.50 -30.54 -22.50
N GLN A 59 17.01 -29.67 -23.35
CA GLN A 59 15.88 -29.92 -24.27
C GLN A 59 14.67 -30.62 -23.61
N THR A 60 14.45 -30.34 -22.32
CA THR A 60 13.36 -30.94 -21.55
C THR A 60 12.37 -29.87 -21.08
N THR A 61 11.10 -30.22 -21.10
CA THR A 61 10.00 -29.42 -20.54
C THR A 61 9.49 -30.00 -19.22
N ASP A 62 10.22 -30.93 -18.60
CA ASP A 62 9.86 -31.52 -17.31
C ASP A 62 10.47 -30.69 -16.15
N ALA A 63 9.61 -30.08 -15.36
CA ALA A 63 9.99 -29.27 -14.20
C ALA A 63 10.93 -30.01 -13.23
N SER A 64 10.70 -31.33 -13.00
CA SER A 64 11.52 -32.13 -12.11
C SER A 64 12.97 -32.27 -12.59
N ARG A 65 13.14 -32.37 -13.90
CA ARG A 65 14.46 -32.45 -14.52
C ARG A 65 15.18 -31.11 -14.54
N LEU A 66 14.45 -30.04 -14.83
CA LEU A 66 14.98 -28.67 -14.82
C LEU A 66 15.40 -28.24 -13.42
N ILE A 67 14.55 -28.43 -12.40
CA ILE A 67 14.87 -28.08 -11.01
C ILE A 67 16.06 -28.92 -10.49
N ARG A 68 16.17 -30.20 -10.84
CA ARG A 68 17.37 -31.02 -10.51
C ARG A 68 18.64 -30.47 -11.15
N THR A 69 18.54 -29.95 -12.35
CA THR A 69 19.70 -29.31 -13.00
C THR A 69 20.16 -28.09 -12.21
N VAL A 70 19.23 -27.23 -11.78
CA VAL A 70 19.53 -26.07 -10.94
C VAL A 70 20.17 -26.49 -9.60
N VAL A 71 19.67 -27.56 -8.96
CA VAL A 71 20.27 -28.09 -7.72
C VAL A 71 21.67 -28.62 -7.96
N LYS A 72 21.91 -29.33 -9.08
CA LYS A 72 23.25 -29.86 -9.44
C LYS A 72 24.27 -28.76 -9.75
N LEU A 73 23.81 -27.64 -10.24
CA LEU A 73 24.61 -26.42 -10.50
C LEU A 73 24.78 -25.55 -9.25
N GLU A 74 24.35 -26.05 -8.08
CA GLU A 74 24.44 -25.38 -6.78
C GLU A 74 23.66 -24.04 -6.71
N GLY A 75 22.79 -23.75 -7.71
CA GLY A 75 21.97 -22.56 -7.72
C GLY A 75 20.93 -22.51 -6.59
N ILE A 76 20.45 -23.67 -6.12
CA ILE A 76 19.51 -23.78 -4.99
C ILE A 76 19.74 -25.07 -4.18
N THR A 77 19.35 -25.06 -2.92
CA THR A 77 19.37 -26.24 -2.05
C THR A 77 18.22 -27.21 -2.36
N LYS A 78 18.34 -28.48 -1.95
CA LYS A 78 17.26 -29.46 -2.09
C LYS A 78 15.95 -29.05 -1.39
N ASN A 79 16.03 -28.35 -0.26
CA ASN A 79 14.85 -27.86 0.45
C ASN A 79 14.16 -26.72 -0.31
N GLN A 80 14.92 -25.82 -0.89
CA GLN A 80 14.41 -24.77 -1.78
C GLN A 80 13.78 -25.38 -3.03
N ALA A 81 14.41 -26.36 -3.66
CA ALA A 81 13.88 -27.09 -4.80
C ALA A 81 12.53 -27.75 -4.50
N ARG A 82 12.36 -28.39 -3.32
CA ARG A 82 11.05 -28.95 -2.89
C ARG A 82 9.96 -27.88 -2.74
N ARG A 83 10.33 -26.69 -2.29
CA ARG A 83 9.40 -25.58 -2.16
C ARG A 83 8.93 -25.10 -3.54
N VAL A 84 9.88 -24.86 -4.45
CA VAL A 84 9.60 -24.46 -5.83
C VAL A 84 8.74 -25.51 -6.54
N PHE A 85 9.06 -26.81 -6.38
CA PHE A 85 8.27 -27.87 -6.99
C PHE A 85 6.85 -27.96 -6.45
N ARG A 86 6.65 -27.78 -5.14
CA ARG A 86 5.31 -27.73 -4.52
C ARG A 86 4.49 -26.55 -5.03
N ASP A 87 5.14 -25.39 -5.17
CA ASP A 87 4.46 -24.17 -5.65
C ASP A 87 4.05 -24.34 -7.12
N LEU A 88 4.93 -24.92 -7.97
CA LEU A 88 4.60 -25.31 -9.34
C LEU A 88 3.45 -26.31 -9.44
N ALA A 89 3.50 -27.39 -8.62
CA ALA A 89 2.43 -28.39 -8.59
C ALA A 89 1.09 -27.76 -8.18
N SER A 90 1.11 -26.92 -7.13
CA SER A 90 -0.06 -26.18 -6.67
C SER A 90 -0.63 -25.22 -7.74
N LEU A 91 0.24 -24.55 -8.51
CA LEU A 91 -0.17 -23.69 -9.63
C LEU A 91 -0.86 -24.49 -10.74
N ARG A 92 -0.34 -25.71 -11.05
CA ARG A 92 -0.86 -26.56 -12.13
C ARG A 92 -2.14 -27.34 -11.73
N GLU A 93 -2.33 -27.64 -10.43
CA GLU A 93 -3.56 -28.23 -9.92
C GLU A 93 -4.75 -27.27 -9.96
N GLN A 94 -4.51 -25.98 -9.89
CA GLN A 94 -5.54 -24.93 -9.96
C GLN A 94 -5.95 -24.66 -11.41
N LYS A 95 -6.74 -25.56 -11.99
CA LYS A 95 -7.24 -25.42 -13.36
C LYS A 95 -8.32 -24.35 -13.45
N ILE A 96 -7.96 -23.15 -13.91
CA ILE A 96 -8.92 -22.12 -14.28
C ILE A 96 -9.10 -22.17 -15.81
N PRO A 97 -10.32 -22.48 -16.31
CA PRO A 97 -10.55 -22.59 -17.75
C PRO A 97 -10.16 -21.32 -18.49
N GLY A 98 -9.35 -21.45 -19.56
CA GLY A 98 -8.89 -20.32 -20.37
C GLY A 98 -7.68 -19.58 -19.84
N TYR A 99 -7.11 -19.97 -18.66
CA TYR A 99 -5.95 -19.33 -18.07
C TYR A 99 -4.88 -20.35 -17.65
N ILE A 100 -3.62 -19.95 -17.80
CA ILE A 100 -2.46 -20.69 -17.29
C ILE A 100 -1.87 -19.85 -16.16
N LEU A 101 -1.88 -20.36 -14.94
CA LEU A 101 -1.22 -19.71 -13.82
C LEU A 101 0.30 -19.81 -13.99
N LEU A 102 1.00 -18.70 -13.82
CA LEU A 102 2.46 -18.60 -13.96
C LEU A 102 3.12 -18.47 -12.60
N ASP A 103 3.04 -17.28 -11.99
CA ASP A 103 3.73 -16.93 -10.76
C ASP A 103 2.76 -16.43 -9.70
N LYS A 104 3.14 -16.59 -8.44
CA LYS A 104 2.43 -15.98 -7.31
C LYS A 104 2.95 -14.59 -7.09
N LEU A 105 2.09 -13.58 -7.28
CA LEU A 105 2.42 -12.17 -7.06
C LEU A 105 2.30 -11.74 -5.60
N GLY A 106 1.29 -12.28 -4.87
CA GLY A 106 1.08 -11.90 -3.49
C GLY A 106 -0.01 -12.71 -2.79
N LYS A 107 -0.07 -12.60 -1.45
CA LYS A 107 -1.12 -13.18 -0.62
C LYS A 107 -1.65 -12.13 0.33
N GLY A 108 -2.95 -11.87 0.28
CA GLY A 108 -3.67 -10.94 1.15
C GLY A 108 -4.77 -11.61 1.96
N ALA A 109 -5.53 -10.83 2.74
CA ALA A 109 -6.62 -11.32 3.56
C ALA A 109 -7.74 -11.98 2.73
N GLY A 110 -8.09 -11.40 1.57
CA GLY A 110 -9.17 -11.91 0.71
C GLY A 110 -8.78 -13.05 -0.22
N GLY A 111 -7.48 -13.28 -0.46
CA GLY A 111 -7.07 -14.29 -1.45
C GLY A 111 -5.60 -14.25 -1.79
N THR A 112 -5.25 -15.05 -2.78
CA THR A 112 -3.90 -15.08 -3.35
C THR A 112 -3.96 -14.57 -4.78
N VAL A 113 -3.05 -13.65 -5.14
CA VAL A 113 -2.95 -13.09 -6.49
C VAL A 113 -1.84 -13.80 -7.25
N TYR A 114 -2.15 -14.21 -8.47
CA TYR A 114 -1.24 -14.89 -9.38
C TYR A 114 -1.10 -14.11 -10.68
N LYS A 115 0.11 -14.10 -11.23
CA LYS A 115 0.34 -13.79 -12.63
C LYS A 115 -0.15 -14.97 -13.46
N ALA A 116 -0.90 -14.71 -14.52
CA ALA A 116 -1.43 -15.76 -15.39
C ALA A 116 -1.39 -15.32 -16.85
N LYS A 117 -1.46 -16.30 -17.75
CA LYS A 117 -1.61 -16.08 -19.19
C LYS A 117 -3.03 -16.41 -19.60
N GLN A 118 -3.76 -15.45 -20.15
CA GLN A 118 -5.05 -15.67 -20.80
C GLN A 118 -4.81 -16.29 -22.18
N ILE A 119 -5.27 -17.53 -22.38
CA ILE A 119 -4.97 -18.31 -23.60
C ILE A 119 -5.62 -17.68 -24.84
N SER A 120 -6.89 -17.31 -24.76
CA SER A 120 -7.67 -16.78 -25.89
C SER A 120 -7.11 -15.50 -26.50
N MET A 121 -6.57 -14.61 -25.67
CA MET A 121 -6.03 -13.30 -26.08
C MET A 121 -4.51 -13.27 -26.09
N ASN A 122 -3.84 -14.36 -25.71
CA ASN A 122 -2.37 -14.47 -25.61
C ASN A 122 -1.73 -13.33 -24.80
N ARG A 123 -2.35 -12.90 -23.69
CA ARG A 123 -1.88 -11.79 -22.84
C ARG A 123 -1.67 -12.21 -21.39
N GLU A 124 -0.80 -11.48 -20.69
CA GLU A 124 -0.62 -11.61 -19.25
C GLU A 124 -1.75 -10.90 -18.50
N VAL A 125 -2.20 -11.50 -17.41
CA VAL A 125 -3.26 -10.99 -16.52
C VAL A 125 -2.89 -11.29 -15.07
N ALA A 126 -3.53 -10.62 -14.12
CA ALA A 126 -3.50 -10.97 -12.71
C ALA A 126 -4.79 -11.70 -12.33
N ILE A 127 -4.69 -12.80 -11.58
CA ILE A 127 -5.83 -13.58 -11.11
C ILE A 127 -5.81 -13.64 -9.59
N LYS A 128 -6.83 -13.10 -8.95
CA LYS A 128 -7.05 -13.19 -7.50
C LYS A 128 -7.93 -14.39 -7.21
N LEU A 129 -7.35 -15.39 -6.53
CA LEU A 129 -8.08 -16.57 -6.05
C LEU A 129 -8.58 -16.35 -4.63
N LEU A 130 -9.86 -16.52 -4.42
CA LEU A 130 -10.46 -16.37 -3.10
C LEU A 130 -9.98 -17.50 -2.17
N HIS A 131 -9.69 -17.18 -0.90
CA HIS A 131 -9.34 -18.22 0.07
C HIS A 131 -10.53 -19.15 0.32
N GLY A 132 -10.29 -20.47 0.35
CA GLY A 132 -11.32 -21.50 0.51
C GLY A 132 -12.20 -21.34 1.76
N ARG A 133 -11.70 -20.68 2.82
CA ARG A 133 -12.51 -20.34 4.00
C ARG A 133 -13.56 -19.28 3.68
N LEU A 134 -13.18 -18.24 2.91
CA LEU A 134 -14.09 -17.18 2.49
C LEU A 134 -15.04 -17.64 1.39
N ALA A 135 -14.60 -18.53 0.52
CA ALA A 135 -15.41 -19.17 -0.52
C ALA A 135 -16.55 -20.04 0.04
N ARG A 136 -16.45 -20.50 1.29
CA ARG A 136 -17.50 -21.27 1.97
C ARG A 136 -18.58 -20.40 2.62
N ASN A 137 -18.37 -19.09 2.71
CA ASN A 137 -19.38 -18.16 3.22
C ASN A 137 -20.21 -17.62 2.03
N PRO A 138 -21.51 -17.98 1.93
CA PRO A 138 -22.36 -17.59 0.79
C PRO A 138 -22.51 -16.08 0.65
N ASP A 139 -22.62 -15.35 1.77
CA ASP A 139 -22.78 -13.89 1.77
C ASP A 139 -21.52 -13.20 1.27
N TYR A 140 -20.35 -13.72 1.69
CA TYR A 140 -19.06 -13.21 1.19
C TYR A 140 -18.89 -13.45 -0.31
N LEU A 141 -19.30 -14.64 -0.77
CA LEU A 141 -19.21 -14.99 -2.18
C LEU A 141 -20.16 -14.16 -3.05
N GLN A 142 -21.39 -13.95 -2.60
CA GLN A 142 -22.35 -13.11 -3.31
C GLN A 142 -21.84 -11.68 -3.43
N ARG A 143 -21.25 -11.12 -2.34
CA ARG A 143 -20.60 -9.81 -2.35
C ARG A 143 -19.44 -9.76 -3.33
N PHE A 144 -18.52 -10.73 -3.26
CA PHE A 144 -17.37 -10.83 -4.16
C PHE A 144 -17.77 -10.79 -5.63
N VAL A 145 -18.80 -11.56 -6.03
CA VAL A 145 -19.30 -11.58 -7.42
C VAL A 145 -19.98 -10.26 -7.79
N LYS A 146 -20.80 -9.71 -6.89
CA LYS A 146 -21.48 -8.41 -7.12
C LYS A 146 -20.46 -7.29 -7.33
N GLU A 147 -19.46 -7.22 -6.49
CA GLU A 147 -18.41 -6.21 -6.55
C GLU A 147 -17.54 -6.36 -7.81
N ALA A 148 -17.21 -7.60 -8.20
CA ALA A 148 -16.53 -7.85 -9.46
C ALA A 148 -17.32 -7.36 -10.68
N HIS A 149 -18.64 -7.55 -10.71
CA HIS A 149 -19.52 -7.04 -11.75
C HIS A 149 -19.56 -5.50 -11.74
N VAL A 150 -19.50 -4.89 -10.57
CA VAL A 150 -19.46 -3.44 -10.42
C VAL A 150 -18.12 -2.90 -10.89
N ALA A 151 -17.01 -3.50 -10.48
CA ALA A 151 -15.66 -3.16 -10.96
C ALA A 151 -15.54 -3.28 -12.49
N ALA A 152 -16.18 -4.27 -13.10
CA ALA A 152 -16.19 -4.45 -14.55
C ALA A 152 -16.87 -3.30 -15.30
N ARG A 153 -17.76 -2.53 -14.63
CA ARG A 153 -18.40 -1.34 -15.23
C ARG A 153 -17.57 -0.06 -15.09
N CYS A 154 -16.50 -0.12 -14.27
CA CYS A 154 -15.57 0.99 -14.07
C CYS A 154 -14.36 0.85 -14.97
N SER A 155 -14.41 1.42 -16.18
CA SER A 155 -13.24 1.53 -17.06
C SER A 155 -12.66 2.93 -16.95
N HIS A 156 -11.47 3.05 -16.37
CA HIS A 156 -10.74 4.31 -16.22
C HIS A 156 -9.23 4.03 -16.23
N ASN A 157 -8.43 4.95 -16.76
CA ASN A 157 -6.98 4.76 -16.86
C ASN A 157 -6.31 4.53 -15.49
N ASN A 158 -6.85 5.15 -14.45
CA ASN A 158 -6.32 5.10 -13.09
C ASN A 158 -7.09 4.10 -12.18
N ILE A 159 -7.86 3.18 -12.76
CA ILE A 159 -8.50 2.05 -12.05
C ILE A 159 -7.99 0.76 -12.67
N VAL A 160 -7.62 -0.23 -11.86
CA VAL A 160 -7.24 -1.56 -12.35
C VAL A 160 -8.45 -2.19 -13.05
N GLN A 161 -8.29 -2.49 -14.34
CA GLN A 161 -9.37 -3.00 -15.18
C GLN A 161 -9.76 -4.42 -14.79
N ALA A 162 -11.02 -4.63 -14.44
CA ALA A 162 -11.61 -5.95 -14.31
C ALA A 162 -11.78 -6.59 -15.70
N ILE A 163 -11.41 -7.86 -15.84
CA ILE A 163 -11.47 -8.60 -17.09
C ILE A 163 -12.53 -9.69 -17.03
N ASP A 164 -12.55 -10.48 -15.96
CA ASP A 164 -13.44 -11.63 -15.82
C ASP A 164 -13.65 -12.00 -14.35
N VAL A 165 -14.73 -12.69 -14.03
CA VAL A 165 -15.01 -13.27 -12.73
C VAL A 165 -15.64 -14.65 -12.93
N GLY A 166 -15.22 -15.64 -12.16
CA GLY A 166 -15.74 -16.99 -12.33
C GLY A 166 -15.49 -17.93 -11.17
N SER A 167 -15.92 -19.17 -11.38
CA SER A 167 -15.62 -20.27 -10.49
C SER A 167 -15.24 -21.51 -11.28
N ALA A 168 -14.19 -22.21 -10.83
CA ALA A 168 -13.74 -23.45 -11.43
C ALA A 168 -13.00 -24.30 -10.39
N GLY A 169 -13.19 -25.62 -10.43
CA GLY A 169 -12.52 -26.56 -9.54
C GLY A 169 -12.71 -26.28 -8.04
N GLY A 170 -13.86 -25.69 -7.65
CA GLY A 170 -14.13 -25.28 -6.27
C GLY A 170 -13.44 -23.97 -5.84
N HIS A 171 -12.79 -23.26 -6.76
CA HIS A 171 -12.16 -21.96 -6.54
C HIS A 171 -12.99 -20.85 -7.19
N HIS A 172 -13.15 -19.74 -6.48
CA HIS A 172 -13.69 -18.50 -7.04
C HIS A 172 -12.54 -17.57 -7.37
N TYR A 173 -12.60 -16.96 -8.54
CA TYR A 173 -11.50 -16.12 -9.04
C TYR A 173 -12.00 -14.84 -9.67
N PHE A 174 -11.15 -13.83 -9.62
CA PHE A 174 -11.32 -12.54 -10.26
C PHE A 174 -10.09 -12.25 -11.12
N VAL A 175 -10.30 -11.98 -12.40
CA VAL A 175 -9.26 -11.70 -13.39
C VAL A 175 -9.21 -10.20 -13.64
N MET A 176 -8.03 -9.62 -13.59
CA MET A 176 -7.78 -8.20 -13.79
C MET A 176 -6.52 -7.97 -14.63
N GLU A 177 -6.34 -6.76 -15.11
CA GLU A 177 -5.09 -6.39 -15.80
C GLU A 177 -3.88 -6.60 -14.89
N LEU A 178 -2.78 -7.05 -15.48
CA LEU A 178 -1.49 -7.16 -14.79
C LEU A 178 -0.78 -5.80 -14.86
N ILE A 179 -0.58 -5.19 -13.69
CA ILE A 179 0.16 -3.94 -13.59
C ILE A 179 1.65 -4.23 -13.40
N LYS A 180 2.48 -3.74 -14.35
CA LYS A 180 3.95 -3.78 -14.23
C LYS A 180 4.41 -2.54 -13.47
N GLY A 181 4.55 -2.66 -12.17
CA GLY A 181 4.88 -1.54 -11.28
C GLY A 181 5.06 -1.98 -9.83
N GLN A 182 5.14 -1.01 -8.94
CA GLN A 182 5.23 -1.22 -7.49
C GLN A 182 4.05 -0.58 -6.79
N THR A 183 3.68 -1.08 -5.63
CA THR A 183 2.71 -0.37 -4.79
C THR A 183 3.36 0.84 -4.11
N ILE A 184 2.58 1.87 -3.81
CA ILE A 184 3.07 3.00 -3.01
C ILE A 184 3.58 2.50 -1.64
N ALA A 185 2.98 1.43 -1.08
CA ALA A 185 3.44 0.82 0.16
C ALA A 185 4.86 0.25 0.03
N ASP A 186 5.15 -0.47 -1.06
CA ASP A 186 6.49 -1.02 -1.30
C ASP A 186 7.52 0.11 -1.46
N MET A 187 7.16 1.19 -2.14
CA MET A 187 8.02 2.36 -2.32
C MET A 187 8.32 3.06 -1.00
N LEU A 188 7.32 3.21 -0.11
CA LEU A 188 7.49 3.81 1.22
C LEU A 188 8.33 2.94 2.18
N GLN A 189 8.30 1.61 2.01
CA GLN A 189 9.14 0.68 2.77
C GLN A 189 10.55 0.54 2.18
N GLY A 190 10.75 0.92 0.92
CA GLY A 190 12.00 0.87 0.18
C GLY A 190 12.96 2.03 0.50
N PRO A 191 13.95 2.26 -0.37
CA PRO A 191 14.89 3.38 -0.24
C PRO A 191 14.21 4.75 -0.26
N LYS A 192 13.09 4.87 -0.98
CA LYS A 192 12.29 6.10 -1.10
C LYS A 192 11.22 6.15 -0.02
N LYS A 193 11.62 6.56 1.19
CA LYS A 193 10.70 6.64 2.33
C LYS A 193 9.72 7.81 2.28
N ILE A 194 9.98 8.83 1.46
CA ILE A 194 9.20 10.06 1.34
C ILE A 194 9.14 10.46 -0.13
N PHE A 195 7.95 10.81 -0.59
CA PHE A 195 7.73 11.37 -1.93
C PHE A 195 7.93 12.89 -1.91
N GLY A 196 8.43 13.43 -3.02
CA GLY A 196 8.42 14.89 -3.23
C GLY A 196 6.99 15.40 -3.38
N GLU A 197 6.75 16.66 -2.99
CA GLU A 197 5.43 17.29 -3.03
C GLU A 197 4.76 17.14 -4.39
N LYS A 198 5.44 17.55 -5.46
CA LYS A 198 4.90 17.50 -6.82
C LYS A 198 4.52 16.08 -7.25
N GLU A 199 5.43 15.12 -7.06
CA GLU A 199 5.20 13.72 -7.44
C GLU A 199 4.04 13.09 -6.65
N ALA A 200 3.97 13.34 -5.32
CA ALA A 200 2.87 12.88 -4.52
C ALA A 200 1.54 13.49 -4.99
N THR A 201 1.51 14.79 -5.26
CA THR A 201 0.33 15.50 -5.76
C THR A 201 -0.13 14.95 -7.12
N GLU A 202 0.79 14.65 -8.05
CA GLU A 202 0.48 14.04 -9.35
C GLU A 202 -0.17 12.66 -9.20
N ILE A 203 0.33 11.84 -8.27
CA ILE A 203 -0.23 10.52 -7.97
C ILE A 203 -1.63 10.66 -7.36
N ILE A 204 -1.78 11.54 -6.36
CA ILE A 204 -3.05 11.78 -5.67
C ILE A 204 -4.10 12.36 -6.62
N LEU A 205 -3.71 13.24 -7.53
CA LEU A 205 -4.61 13.75 -8.57
C LEU A 205 -5.16 12.63 -9.45
N GLN A 206 -4.31 11.73 -9.92
CA GLN A 206 -4.73 10.58 -10.73
C GLN A 206 -5.72 9.69 -9.97
N ILE A 207 -5.48 9.46 -8.67
CA ILE A 207 -6.41 8.67 -7.85
C ILE A 207 -7.70 9.43 -7.56
N ALA A 208 -7.65 10.75 -7.34
CA ALA A 208 -8.85 11.58 -7.19
C ALA A 208 -9.73 11.53 -8.45
N GLN A 209 -9.15 11.54 -9.65
CA GLN A 209 -9.86 11.34 -10.92
C GLN A 209 -10.50 9.94 -11.02
N ALA A 210 -9.82 8.90 -10.53
CA ALA A 210 -10.38 7.56 -10.42
C ALA A 210 -11.60 7.53 -9.48
N LEU A 211 -11.51 8.21 -8.32
CA LEU A 211 -12.60 8.31 -7.36
C LEU A 211 -13.79 9.09 -7.91
N ASP A 212 -13.55 10.18 -8.65
CA ASP A 212 -14.60 10.91 -9.31
C ASP A 212 -15.37 10.03 -10.31
N HIS A 213 -14.62 9.28 -11.13
CA HIS A 213 -15.19 8.32 -12.06
C HIS A 213 -16.05 7.24 -11.37
N ALA A 214 -15.59 6.71 -10.22
CA ALA A 214 -16.31 5.73 -9.43
C ALA A 214 -17.57 6.36 -8.78
N ALA A 215 -17.42 7.54 -8.16
CA ALA A 215 -18.50 8.24 -7.46
C ALA A 215 -19.68 8.58 -8.38
N ARG A 216 -19.42 9.01 -9.63
CA ARG A 216 -20.47 9.25 -10.65
C ARG A 216 -21.27 7.98 -11.00
N ARG A 217 -20.77 6.80 -10.64
CA ARG A 217 -21.43 5.49 -10.81
C ARG A 217 -22.04 4.95 -9.51
N GLY A 218 -22.04 5.78 -8.46
CA GLY A 218 -22.54 5.40 -7.15
C GLY A 218 -21.66 4.42 -6.40
N LEU A 219 -20.35 4.37 -6.71
CA LEU A 219 -19.39 3.45 -6.12
C LEU A 219 -18.53 4.17 -5.08
N VAL A 220 -18.31 3.49 -3.96
CA VAL A 220 -17.41 3.90 -2.89
C VAL A 220 -16.36 2.80 -2.71
N HIS A 221 -15.08 3.18 -2.69
CA HIS A 221 -13.97 2.22 -2.63
C HIS A 221 -13.80 1.61 -1.24
N ARG A 222 -13.89 2.40 -0.19
CA ARG A 222 -13.85 2.02 1.24
C ARG A 222 -12.52 1.43 1.76
N ASP A 223 -11.51 1.22 0.92
CA ASP A 223 -10.21 0.65 1.32
C ASP A 223 -9.03 1.32 0.57
N ILE A 224 -9.00 2.65 0.53
CA ILE A 224 -7.89 3.39 -0.08
C ILE A 224 -6.71 3.41 0.89
N LYS A 225 -5.57 2.95 0.41
CA LYS A 225 -4.31 2.86 1.17
C LYS A 225 -3.12 2.68 0.21
N PRO A 226 -1.89 2.95 0.66
CA PRO A 226 -0.69 2.81 -0.17
C PRO A 226 -0.52 1.46 -0.86
N SER A 227 -0.95 0.35 -0.24
CA SER A 227 -0.85 -1.00 -0.83
C SER A 227 -1.86 -1.26 -1.95
N ASN A 228 -2.91 -0.44 -2.06
CA ASN A 228 -3.92 -0.55 -3.11
C ASN A 228 -3.71 0.47 -4.25
N ILE A 229 -2.63 1.26 -4.20
CA ILE A 229 -2.24 2.17 -5.27
C ILE A 229 -0.94 1.66 -5.89
N MET A 230 -0.99 1.29 -7.15
CA MET A 230 0.16 0.83 -7.94
C MET A 230 0.64 1.95 -8.84
N LEU A 231 1.95 2.14 -8.92
CA LEU A 231 2.59 3.09 -9.83
C LEU A 231 3.37 2.33 -10.89
N THR A 232 3.07 2.58 -12.16
CA THR A 232 3.82 2.00 -13.28
C THR A 232 5.14 2.74 -13.51
N SER A 233 6.04 2.15 -14.31
CA SER A 233 7.31 2.79 -14.71
C SER A 233 7.11 4.09 -15.47
N GLU A 234 5.95 4.25 -16.13
CA GLU A 234 5.57 5.43 -16.90
C GLU A 234 4.91 6.54 -16.03
N GLY A 235 4.81 6.33 -14.71
CA GLY A 235 4.20 7.29 -13.77
C GLY A 235 2.68 7.27 -13.75
N VAL A 236 2.04 6.20 -14.27
CA VAL A 236 0.59 6.04 -14.19
C VAL A 236 0.21 5.37 -12.87
N ALA A 237 -0.55 6.08 -12.05
CA ALA A 237 -1.11 5.54 -10.82
C ALA A 237 -2.41 4.77 -11.11
N LYS A 238 -2.54 3.57 -10.55
CA LYS A 238 -3.73 2.71 -10.70
C LYS A 238 -4.25 2.26 -9.35
N LEU A 239 -5.52 2.50 -9.11
CA LEU A 239 -6.24 2.07 -7.91
C LEU A 239 -6.72 0.62 -8.09
N ALA A 240 -6.25 -0.27 -7.23
CA ALA A 240 -6.58 -1.69 -7.21
C ALA A 240 -7.62 -2.00 -6.12
N ASP A 241 -8.23 -3.19 -6.20
CA ASP A 241 -9.13 -3.76 -5.18
C ASP A 241 -10.32 -2.83 -4.85
N LEU A 242 -11.06 -2.37 -5.90
CA LEU A 242 -12.32 -1.64 -5.75
C LEU A 242 -13.26 -2.39 -4.80
N GLY A 243 -13.25 -1.99 -3.53
CA GLY A 243 -14.25 -2.36 -2.52
C GLY A 243 -14.58 -3.84 -2.35
N LEU A 244 -13.71 -4.76 -2.83
CA LEU A 244 -13.96 -6.20 -2.76
C LEU A 244 -14.07 -6.65 -1.30
N ALA A 245 -15.29 -6.58 -0.72
CA ALA A 245 -15.68 -7.22 0.52
C ALA A 245 -15.58 -6.42 1.86
N ARG A 246 -15.80 -5.11 1.89
CA ARG A 246 -16.01 -4.45 3.19
C ARG A 246 -17.42 -3.86 3.31
N GLU A 247 -18.30 -4.55 4.03
CA GLU A 247 -19.35 -3.86 4.77
C GLU A 247 -18.74 -3.26 6.05
N ALA A 248 -19.17 -2.05 6.41
CA ALA A 248 -18.71 -1.35 7.60
C ALA A 248 -19.00 -2.10 8.94
N THR A 249 -19.76 -3.17 8.88
CA THR A 249 -20.18 -4.01 10.02
C THR A 249 -19.31 -5.22 10.29
N ASP A 250 -18.23 -5.44 9.51
CA ASP A 250 -17.39 -6.62 9.72
C ASP A 250 -16.40 -6.40 10.89
N GLN A 251 -16.97 -6.24 12.12
CA GLN A 251 -16.19 -6.30 13.36
C GLN A 251 -15.35 -7.57 13.43
N GLU A 252 -15.81 -8.68 12.85
CA GLU A 252 -15.04 -9.90 12.71
C GLU A 252 -13.85 -9.75 11.75
N ALA A 253 -13.90 -8.90 10.73
CA ALA A 253 -12.75 -8.62 9.86
C ALA A 253 -11.70 -7.80 10.61
N ILE A 254 -12.13 -6.82 11.40
CA ILE A 254 -11.27 -6.04 12.30
C ILE A 254 -10.67 -6.94 13.40
N GLU A 255 -11.43 -7.89 13.93
CA GLU A 255 -10.96 -8.84 14.95
C GLU A 255 -10.06 -9.96 14.38
N ARG A 256 -10.28 -10.39 13.16
CA ARG A 256 -9.40 -11.35 12.46
C ARG A 256 -8.05 -10.71 12.09
N GLU A 257 -8.00 -9.43 11.81
CA GLU A 257 -6.77 -8.66 11.67
C GLU A 257 -6.02 -8.52 13.01
N ARG A 258 -6.69 -8.65 14.16
CA ARG A 258 -6.07 -8.68 15.51
C ARG A 258 -5.14 -9.87 15.73
N GLY A 259 -5.30 -10.98 15.00
CA GLY A 259 -4.48 -12.19 15.14
C GLY A 259 -3.41 -12.39 14.06
N LEU A 260 -3.42 -11.57 13.00
CA LEU A 260 -2.46 -11.63 11.89
C LEU A 260 -1.84 -10.23 11.75
N THR A 261 -0.53 -10.17 11.70
CA THR A 261 0.33 -8.96 11.51
C THR A 261 0.07 -8.23 10.17
N ILE A 262 -1.17 -8.21 9.66
CA ILE A 262 -1.53 -7.70 8.34
C ILE A 262 -2.62 -6.66 8.50
N GLY A 263 -2.20 -5.37 8.58
CA GLY A 263 -3.02 -4.21 8.28
C GLY A 263 -3.57 -3.44 9.47
N THR A 264 -2.73 -2.75 10.23
CA THR A 264 -3.20 -1.68 11.11
C THR A 264 -4.01 -0.67 10.31
N PRO A 265 -5.20 -0.21 10.80
CA PRO A 265 -6.15 0.62 10.04
C PRO A 265 -5.72 2.10 10.00
N TYR A 266 -4.51 2.36 9.49
CA TYR A 266 -3.91 3.71 9.45
C TYR A 266 -4.59 4.70 8.51
N TYR A 267 -5.55 4.25 7.69
CA TYR A 267 -6.17 5.07 6.63
C TYR A 267 -7.70 5.08 6.69
N ILE A 268 -8.30 4.48 7.72
CA ILE A 268 -9.75 4.30 7.85
C ILE A 268 -10.44 5.61 8.23
N ALA A 269 -11.58 5.91 7.59
CA ALA A 269 -12.35 7.10 7.91
C ALA A 269 -13.15 6.97 9.23
N PRO A 270 -13.35 8.07 9.99
CA PRO A 270 -14.08 8.07 11.26
C PRO A 270 -15.48 7.47 11.18
N GLU A 271 -16.24 7.72 10.10
CA GLU A 271 -17.57 7.17 9.88
C GLU A 271 -17.57 5.66 9.65
N GLN A 272 -16.52 5.10 9.03
CA GLN A 272 -16.33 3.66 8.89
C GLN A 272 -16.07 3.00 10.25
N ILE A 273 -15.26 3.64 11.10
CA ILE A 273 -14.99 3.15 12.47
C ILE A 273 -16.30 3.12 13.30
N ARG A 274 -17.19 4.11 13.10
CA ARG A 274 -18.48 4.21 13.80
C ARG A 274 -19.53 3.23 13.26
N GLY A 275 -19.22 2.47 12.21
CA GLY A 275 -20.17 1.52 11.60
C GLY A 275 -21.40 2.18 11.00
N LYS A 276 -21.26 3.39 10.41
CA LYS A 276 -22.36 4.05 9.77
C LYS A 276 -22.74 3.37 8.45
N ASP A 277 -24.04 3.20 8.22
CA ASP A 277 -24.57 2.58 6.98
C ASP A 277 -24.42 3.48 5.76
N ASP A 278 -24.36 4.81 5.97
CA ASP A 278 -24.35 5.86 4.94
C ASP A 278 -22.91 6.32 4.55
N VAL A 279 -21.95 5.39 4.52
CA VAL A 279 -20.58 5.69 4.10
C VAL A 279 -20.54 5.99 2.60
N ASP A 280 -20.15 7.23 2.24
CA ASP A 280 -20.08 7.71 0.87
C ASP A 280 -18.62 8.04 0.43
N THR A 281 -18.47 8.66 -0.74
CA THR A 281 -17.17 9.01 -1.34
C THR A 281 -16.28 9.92 -0.48
N ARG A 282 -16.87 10.63 0.53
CA ARG A 282 -16.10 11.44 1.48
C ARG A 282 -15.24 10.60 2.41
N ALA A 283 -15.57 9.32 2.61
CA ALA A 283 -14.71 8.37 3.31
C ALA A 283 -13.46 8.05 2.47
N ASP A 284 -13.63 7.88 1.15
CA ASP A 284 -12.52 7.67 0.24
C ASP A 284 -11.60 8.90 0.16
N ILE A 285 -12.16 10.10 0.18
CA ILE A 285 -11.38 11.35 0.26
C ILE A 285 -10.55 11.40 1.54
N TYR A 286 -11.09 10.99 2.69
CA TYR A 286 -10.33 10.90 3.94
C TYR A 286 -9.17 9.91 3.84
N SER A 287 -9.45 8.71 3.35
CA SER A 287 -8.44 7.64 3.21
C SER A 287 -7.34 8.01 2.21
N LEU A 288 -7.72 8.73 1.14
CA LEU A 288 -6.75 9.29 0.18
C LEU A 288 -5.90 10.40 0.83
N GLY A 289 -6.49 11.26 1.68
CA GLY A 289 -5.78 12.25 2.48
C GLY A 289 -4.78 11.62 3.43
N ALA A 290 -5.16 10.55 4.14
CA ALA A 290 -4.26 9.79 5.01
C ALA A 290 -3.11 9.14 4.22
N THR A 291 -3.38 8.67 3.00
CA THR A 291 -2.36 8.15 2.08
C THR A 291 -1.42 9.26 1.62
N PHE A 292 -1.95 10.41 1.22
CA PHE A 292 -1.16 11.57 0.83
C PHE A 292 -0.25 12.06 1.95
N TYR A 293 -0.79 12.18 3.17
CA TYR A 293 -0.02 12.49 4.36
C TYR A 293 1.17 11.54 4.54
N HIS A 294 0.91 10.23 4.47
CA HIS A 294 1.98 9.23 4.61
C HIS A 294 3.04 9.36 3.51
N MET A 295 2.64 9.61 2.27
CA MET A 295 3.59 9.79 1.16
C MET A 295 4.52 10.99 1.37
N VAL A 296 4.02 12.12 1.87
CA VAL A 296 4.81 13.35 2.00
C VAL A 296 5.54 13.48 3.35
N THR A 297 5.14 12.73 4.37
CA THR A 297 5.78 12.75 5.70
C THR A 297 6.62 11.51 6.00
N GLY A 298 6.43 10.40 5.25
CA GLY A 298 7.08 9.11 5.49
C GLY A 298 6.50 8.31 6.65
N GLN A 299 5.40 8.77 7.25
CA GLN A 299 4.71 8.07 8.35
C GLN A 299 3.20 8.26 8.26
N PRO A 300 2.39 7.27 8.71
CA PRO A 300 0.94 7.42 8.73
C PRO A 300 0.51 8.53 9.69
N PRO A 301 -0.68 9.17 9.45
CA PRO A 301 -1.13 10.32 10.21
C PRO A 301 -1.33 10.04 11.71
N PHE A 302 -1.74 8.83 12.04
CA PHE A 302 -1.94 8.38 13.42
C PHE A 302 -1.27 7.04 13.63
N GLN A 303 -0.50 6.93 14.73
CA GLN A 303 0.20 5.72 15.15
C GLN A 303 -0.19 5.40 16.59
N GLY A 304 -0.12 4.13 16.99
CA GLY A 304 -0.44 3.68 18.33
C GLY A 304 0.17 2.33 18.64
N ALA A 305 0.25 1.98 19.93
CA ALA A 305 0.76 0.70 20.39
C ALA A 305 -0.14 -0.49 19.98
N ASN A 306 -1.40 -0.22 19.65
CA ASN A 306 -2.38 -1.22 19.24
C ASN A 306 -3.43 -0.61 18.29
N VAL A 307 -4.22 -1.49 17.66
CA VAL A 307 -5.27 -1.11 16.71
C VAL A 307 -6.29 -0.15 17.32
N HIS A 308 -6.69 -0.40 18.57
CA HIS A 308 -7.72 0.42 19.24
C HIS A 308 -7.26 1.86 19.40
N GLU A 309 -6.03 2.08 19.82
CA GLU A 309 -5.43 3.42 19.96
C GLU A 309 -5.40 4.17 18.62
N VAL A 310 -5.02 3.49 17.53
CA VAL A 310 -5.03 4.09 16.18
C VAL A 310 -6.44 4.48 15.77
N LEU A 311 -7.44 3.61 15.99
CA LEU A 311 -8.84 3.91 15.69
C LEU A 311 -9.36 5.09 16.51
N GLU A 312 -9.02 5.16 17.81
CA GLU A 312 -9.41 6.27 18.68
C GLU A 312 -8.81 7.60 18.21
N LYS A 313 -7.55 7.61 17.78
CA LYS A 313 -6.89 8.78 17.20
C LYS A 313 -7.56 9.24 15.91
N HIS A 314 -7.94 8.33 15.03
CA HIS A 314 -8.72 8.67 13.85
C HIS A 314 -10.07 9.35 14.21
N LEU A 315 -10.68 8.97 15.34
CA LEU A 315 -11.95 9.54 15.79
C LEU A 315 -11.80 10.92 16.45
N LYS A 316 -10.71 11.16 17.21
CA LYS A 316 -10.64 12.26 18.18
C LYS A 316 -9.40 13.15 18.08
N GLU A 317 -8.22 12.58 17.74
CA GLU A 317 -6.97 13.32 17.79
C GLU A 317 -6.85 14.29 16.62
N ALA A 318 -6.39 15.51 16.86
CA ALA A 318 -6.11 16.49 15.83
C ALA A 318 -4.96 15.99 14.94
N LEU A 319 -5.02 16.32 13.66
CA LEU A 319 -3.93 16.00 12.72
C LEU A 319 -2.75 16.92 13.00
N VAL A 320 -1.55 16.37 13.13
CA VAL A 320 -0.33 17.17 13.10
C VAL A 320 -0.14 17.68 11.68
N PRO A 321 -0.03 18.99 11.43
CA PRO A 321 0.17 19.52 10.09
C PRO A 321 1.37 18.86 9.39
N PRO A 322 1.26 18.41 8.13
CA PRO A 322 2.33 17.66 7.48
C PRO A 322 3.61 18.49 7.25
N ASP A 323 3.50 19.81 7.11
CA ASP A 323 4.61 20.76 7.00
C ASP A 323 5.40 20.91 8.31
N HIS A 324 4.81 20.60 9.46
CA HIS A 324 5.55 20.51 10.74
C HIS A 324 6.50 19.31 10.76
N LEU A 325 6.16 18.22 10.07
CA LEU A 325 7.02 17.02 9.98
C LEU A 325 7.98 17.08 8.81
N ASN A 326 7.57 17.68 7.70
CA ASN A 326 8.40 17.91 6.52
C ASN A 326 8.36 19.37 6.10
N PRO A 327 9.26 20.22 6.63
CA PRO A 327 9.31 21.66 6.33
C PRO A 327 9.59 22.04 4.87
N LYS A 328 9.78 21.05 4.00
CA LYS A 328 9.95 21.28 2.55
C LYS A 328 8.61 21.36 1.82
N LEU A 329 7.51 21.03 2.50
CA LEU A 329 6.16 21.10 1.93
C LEU A 329 5.68 22.56 1.90
N SER A 330 4.91 22.87 0.87
CA SER A 330 4.15 24.11 0.83
C SER A 330 2.99 24.06 1.84
N SER A 331 2.60 25.22 2.38
CA SER A 331 1.39 25.31 3.22
C SER A 331 0.13 24.84 2.48
N GLY A 332 0.09 25.00 1.15
CA GLY A 332 -1.04 24.57 0.34
C GLY A 332 -1.29 23.06 0.40
N VAL A 333 -0.24 22.25 0.42
CA VAL A 333 -0.38 20.79 0.61
C VAL A 333 -0.94 20.48 1.99
N GLY A 334 -0.47 21.19 3.03
CA GLY A 334 -0.99 21.07 4.38
C GLY A 334 -2.50 21.37 4.42
N GLU A 335 -2.91 22.53 3.89
CA GLU A 335 -4.31 22.96 3.81
C GLU A 335 -5.21 21.90 3.12
N VAL A 336 -4.76 21.33 1.99
CA VAL A 336 -5.51 20.29 1.26
C VAL A 336 -5.66 19.02 2.09
N ILE A 337 -4.56 18.53 2.68
CA ILE A 337 -4.58 17.30 3.51
C ILE A 337 -5.47 17.48 4.74
N GLU A 338 -5.42 18.60 5.41
CA GLU A 338 -6.26 18.91 6.58
C GLU A 338 -7.75 18.86 6.23
N ILE A 339 -8.16 19.48 5.12
CA ILE A 339 -9.55 19.42 4.65
C ILE A 339 -9.94 18.00 4.24
N MET A 340 -9.08 17.25 3.55
CA MET A 340 -9.33 15.85 3.23
C MET A 340 -9.56 15.03 4.49
N MET A 341 -8.78 15.26 5.53
CA MET A 341 -8.77 14.48 6.78
C MET A 341 -9.63 15.07 7.91
N ALA A 342 -10.45 16.08 7.65
CA ALA A 342 -11.38 16.60 8.63
C ALA A 342 -12.26 15.48 9.22
N LYS A 343 -12.43 15.46 10.56
CA LYS A 343 -13.15 14.38 11.27
C LYS A 343 -14.62 14.32 10.87
N ASN A 344 -15.25 15.50 10.69
CA ASN A 344 -16.61 15.61 10.20
C ASN A 344 -16.64 15.52 8.67
N PRO A 345 -17.35 14.55 8.05
CA PRO A 345 -17.44 14.46 6.60
C PRO A 345 -17.98 15.73 5.92
N LYS A 346 -18.81 16.55 6.62
CA LYS A 346 -19.32 17.81 6.07
C LYS A 346 -18.25 18.89 5.92
N ALA A 347 -17.18 18.81 6.70
CA ALA A 347 -16.05 19.74 6.61
C ALA A 347 -15.04 19.36 5.51
N ARG A 348 -15.12 18.15 4.96
CA ARG A 348 -14.25 17.69 3.86
C ARG A 348 -14.72 18.25 2.51
N TYR A 349 -13.93 18.02 1.46
CA TYR A 349 -14.42 18.11 0.09
C TYR A 349 -15.67 17.24 -0.06
N GLN A 350 -16.74 17.80 -0.61
CA GLN A 350 -18.01 17.06 -0.72
C GLN A 350 -18.03 16.13 -1.93
N LYS A 351 -17.18 16.41 -2.92
CA LYS A 351 -17.02 15.62 -4.15
C LYS A 351 -15.53 15.52 -4.51
N PRO A 352 -15.08 14.42 -5.14
CA PRO A 352 -13.72 14.33 -5.65
C PRO A 352 -13.37 15.41 -6.67
N GLU A 353 -14.33 15.92 -7.44
CA GLU A 353 -14.15 17.05 -8.37
C GLU A 353 -13.63 18.31 -7.67
N ASP A 354 -14.13 18.61 -6.46
CA ASP A 354 -13.66 19.75 -5.66
C ASP A 354 -12.18 19.58 -5.24
N LEU A 355 -11.80 18.36 -4.85
CA LEU A 355 -10.42 18.03 -4.52
C LEU A 355 -9.48 18.15 -5.73
N ILE A 356 -9.92 17.71 -6.91
CA ILE A 356 -9.16 17.79 -8.16
C ILE A 356 -8.78 19.25 -8.45
N ILE A 357 -9.69 20.20 -8.29
CA ILE A 357 -9.42 21.64 -8.51
C ILE A 357 -8.24 22.12 -7.66
N ASP A 358 -8.23 21.79 -6.37
CA ASP A 358 -7.17 22.23 -5.46
C ASP A 358 -5.84 21.50 -5.73
N LEU A 359 -5.86 20.21 -6.10
CA LEU A 359 -4.65 19.48 -6.51
C LEU A 359 -4.04 20.06 -7.79
N GLU A 360 -4.86 20.48 -8.76
CA GLU A 360 -4.40 21.17 -9.97
C GLU A 360 -3.79 22.55 -9.64
N CYS A 361 -4.36 23.29 -8.69
CA CYS A 361 -3.77 24.52 -8.20
C CYS A 361 -2.35 24.28 -7.63
N LEU A 362 -2.20 23.25 -6.78
CA LEU A 362 -0.89 22.90 -6.20
C LEU A 362 0.15 22.57 -7.29
N LEU A 363 -0.22 21.80 -8.32
CA LEU A 363 0.68 21.48 -9.42
C LEU A 363 1.10 22.68 -10.25
N ASN A 364 0.25 23.71 -10.31
CA ASN A 364 0.54 24.99 -10.95
C ASN A 364 1.28 25.97 -10.04
N ASN A 365 1.67 25.57 -8.81
CA ASN A 365 2.22 26.41 -7.77
C ASN A 365 1.28 27.55 -7.35
N GLU A 366 -0.02 27.33 -7.46
CA GLU A 366 -1.07 28.22 -6.99
C GLU A 366 -1.59 27.75 -5.62
N PRO A 367 -2.03 28.65 -4.75
CA PRO A 367 -2.68 28.26 -3.50
C PRO A 367 -4.01 27.54 -3.76
N PRO A 368 -4.37 26.55 -2.92
CA PRO A 368 -5.64 25.85 -3.07
C PRO A 368 -6.80 26.82 -2.84
N LYS A 369 -7.81 26.77 -3.71
CA LYS A 369 -8.93 27.71 -3.70
C LYS A 369 -9.99 27.32 -2.68
N LEU A 370 -10.43 26.04 -2.74
CA LEU A 370 -11.56 25.55 -1.94
C LEU A 370 -11.14 25.24 -0.49
N ALA A 371 -9.97 24.65 -0.27
CA ALA A 371 -9.45 24.40 1.08
C ALA A 371 -9.31 25.72 1.84
N ARG A 372 -8.69 26.72 1.25
CA ARG A 372 -8.47 28.03 1.86
C ARG A 372 -9.76 28.76 2.17
N GLN A 373 -10.79 28.64 1.32
CA GLN A 373 -12.12 29.21 1.60
C GLN A 373 -12.78 28.52 2.80
N ARG A 374 -12.64 27.19 2.92
CA ARG A 374 -13.23 26.42 4.03
C ARG A 374 -12.54 26.72 5.37
N ILE A 375 -11.22 26.84 5.38
CA ILE A 375 -10.46 27.21 6.59
C ILE A 375 -10.91 28.59 7.05
N LYS A 376 -10.94 29.58 6.18
CA LYS A 376 -11.40 30.93 6.52
C LYS A 376 -12.83 30.98 7.03
N ALA A 377 -13.74 30.18 6.47
CA ALA A 377 -15.13 30.11 6.94
C ALA A 377 -15.19 29.46 8.35
N ALA A 378 -14.45 28.40 8.62
CA ALA A 378 -14.38 27.77 9.93
C ALA A 378 -13.81 28.74 10.99
N ASP A 379 -12.78 29.51 10.66
CA ASP A 379 -12.21 30.52 11.55
C ASP A 379 -13.23 31.63 11.87
N LEU A 380 -14.00 32.08 10.87
CA LEU A 380 -15.05 33.08 11.07
C LEU A 380 -16.20 32.55 11.92
N ASP A 381 -16.61 31.29 11.74
CA ASP A 381 -17.65 30.64 12.54
C ASP A 381 -17.21 30.50 14.01
N SER A 382 -15.96 30.10 14.26
CA SER A 382 -15.42 30.01 15.62
C SER A 382 -15.34 31.36 16.32
N LEU A 383 -14.98 32.42 15.59
CA LEU A 383 -15.00 33.80 16.11
C LEU A 383 -16.41 34.30 16.39
N ALA A 384 -17.41 33.91 15.57
CA ALA A 384 -18.80 34.30 15.76
C ALA A 384 -19.47 33.59 16.95
N GLU A 385 -19.07 32.33 17.23
CA GLU A 385 -19.53 31.57 18.40
C GLU A 385 -18.86 31.99 19.71
N GLY A 386 -17.92 32.94 19.68
CA GLY A 386 -17.27 33.51 20.87
C GLY A 386 -16.33 32.55 21.55
N GLU A 387 -15.96 31.48 20.92
CA GLU A 387 -14.81 30.65 21.33
C GLU A 387 -13.54 31.48 21.13
N SER A 388 -13.16 32.23 22.22
CA SER A 388 -11.79 32.75 22.28
C SER A 388 -10.86 31.58 22.01
N TYR A 389 -9.98 31.74 21.04
CA TYR A 389 -8.80 30.88 20.90
C TYR A 389 -8.17 30.78 22.28
N SER A 390 -8.48 29.72 23.01
CA SER A 390 -7.61 29.26 24.06
C SER A 390 -6.40 28.74 23.29
N GLU A 391 -5.34 29.54 23.23
CA GLU A 391 -4.02 29.03 22.98
C GLU A 391 -3.85 27.82 23.89
N HIS A 392 -4.09 26.61 23.33
CA HIS A 392 -3.56 25.38 23.89
C HIS A 392 -2.09 25.26 23.45
N GLY A 393 -1.36 26.37 23.61
CA GLY A 393 -0.02 26.31 24.04
C GLY A 393 -0.11 26.33 25.57
N GLU A 394 0.33 25.27 26.24
CA GLU A 394 0.74 25.36 27.63
C GLU A 394 1.59 26.62 27.71
N GLY A 395 1.07 27.68 28.36
CA GLY A 395 1.88 28.84 28.70
C GLY A 395 3.15 28.30 29.37
N PRO A 396 4.30 28.96 29.23
CA PRO A 396 5.51 28.47 29.85
C PRO A 396 5.17 28.12 31.28
N PRO A 397 5.56 26.90 31.77
CA PRO A 397 5.11 26.37 33.05
C PRO A 397 5.27 27.51 34.09
N GLU A 398 4.20 27.81 34.84
CA GLU A 398 4.20 28.88 35.84
C GLU A 398 5.46 28.62 36.71
N MET A 399 6.45 29.49 36.53
CA MET A 399 7.70 29.33 37.25
C MET A 399 7.39 29.49 38.76
N PRO A 400 7.80 28.54 39.58
CA PRO A 400 7.57 28.62 41.02
C PRO A 400 7.90 30.02 41.52
N GLY A 401 7.02 30.62 42.36
CA GLY A 401 7.10 32.04 42.78
C GLY A 401 8.43 32.47 43.37
N TRP A 402 9.36 31.55 43.67
CA TRP A 402 10.71 31.82 44.10
C TRP A 402 11.74 32.07 42.99
N VAL A 403 11.43 31.66 41.74
CA VAL A 403 12.34 31.81 40.57
C VAL A 403 12.48 33.25 40.16
N ILE A 404 11.39 34.04 40.17
CA ILE A 404 11.40 35.46 39.78
C ILE A 404 12.31 36.29 40.73
N PRO A 405 12.25 36.16 42.06
CA PRO A 405 13.19 36.86 42.95
C PRO A 405 14.65 36.44 42.75
N THR A 406 14.90 35.15 42.46
CA THR A 406 16.27 34.63 42.27
C THR A 406 16.89 35.12 40.96
N LEU A 407 16.11 35.21 39.88
CA LEU A 407 16.58 35.78 38.60
C LEU A 407 16.81 37.30 38.70
N ALA A 408 15.94 38.02 39.41
CA ALA A 408 16.13 39.44 39.69
C ALA A 408 17.37 39.69 40.52
N GLY A 409 17.66 38.85 41.52
CA GLY A 409 18.85 38.89 42.34
C GLY A 409 20.14 38.63 41.56
N LEU A 410 20.15 37.62 40.67
CA LEU A 410 21.27 37.29 39.83
C LEU A 410 21.52 38.39 38.77
N GLY A 411 20.47 38.96 38.17
CA GLY A 411 20.57 40.06 37.23
C GLY A 411 21.16 41.32 37.88
N GLY A 412 20.71 41.65 39.08
CA GLY A 412 21.23 42.74 39.91
C GLY A 412 22.71 42.55 40.26
N ALA A 413 23.14 41.35 40.65
CA ALA A 413 24.53 41.01 40.96
C ALA A 413 25.45 41.15 39.73
N LEU A 414 24.95 40.74 38.55
CA LEU A 414 25.68 40.83 37.28
C LEU A 414 25.91 42.31 36.82
N ILE A 415 24.88 43.14 36.99
CA ILE A 415 24.95 44.59 36.71
C ILE A 415 25.93 45.26 37.67
N LEU A 416 25.89 44.95 38.95
CA LEU A 416 26.82 45.47 39.97
C LEU A 416 28.27 45.03 39.70
N SER A 417 28.48 43.78 39.26
CA SER A 417 29.81 43.26 38.89
C SER A 417 30.34 43.98 37.62
N LEU A 418 29.49 44.23 36.61
CA LEU A 418 29.87 44.97 35.41
C LEU A 418 30.22 46.43 35.75
N LEU A 419 29.45 47.10 36.59
CA LEU A 419 29.74 48.47 37.04
C LEU A 419 31.04 48.55 37.88
N ALA A 420 31.31 47.58 38.75
CA ALA A 420 32.56 47.51 39.50
C ALA A 420 33.77 47.32 38.60
N ASN A 421 33.68 46.44 37.58
CA ASN A 421 34.75 46.24 36.61
C ASN A 421 34.97 47.48 35.74
N LEU A 422 33.91 48.20 35.37
CA LEU A 422 34.01 49.45 34.62
C LEU A 422 34.70 50.53 35.44
N LEU A 423 34.37 50.68 36.72
CA LEU A 423 35.00 51.62 37.66
C LEU A 423 36.50 51.30 37.88
N LEU A 424 36.84 50.01 38.00
CA LEU A 424 38.25 49.59 38.11
C LEU A 424 39.04 49.87 36.84
N ALA A 425 38.42 49.65 35.68
CA ALA A 425 39.05 49.98 34.37
C ALA A 425 39.25 51.49 34.17
N LEU A 426 38.39 52.32 34.71
CA LEU A 426 38.51 53.76 34.65
C LEU A 426 39.58 54.28 35.67
N LYS A 427 39.73 53.65 36.82
CA LYS A 427 40.77 53.98 37.82
C LYS A 427 42.20 53.55 37.42
N GLY A 428 42.35 52.58 36.55
CA GLY A 428 43.65 52.11 36.06
C GLY A 428 44.22 52.89 34.88
N ARG A 429 43.57 53.98 34.44
CA ARG A 429 43.99 54.86 33.38
C ARG A 429 44.32 56.32 33.85
N GLY A 430 44.56 56.49 35.17
CA GLY A 430 45.04 57.75 35.74
C GLY A 430 46.45 57.67 36.20
#